data_68722244c4bcfbc1083d19e1233aaca3
#
_entry.id   68722244c4bcfbc1083d19e1233aaca3
#
_cell.length_a   1.000
_cell.length_b   1.000
_cell.length_c   1.000
_cell.angle_alpha   90.00
_cell.angle_beta   90.00
_cell.angle_gamma   90.00
#
_symmetry.space_group_name_H-M   'P 1'
#
loop_
_entity.id
_entity.type
_entity.pdbx_description
1 polymer ?
#
loop_
_entity_poly.entity_id
_entity_poly.type
_entity_poly.pdbx_seq_one_letter_code
_entity_poly.pdbx_strand_id
1 'polypeptide(L)'
;MPPVVLIIESRKEVAAALEAAIEASNFTPITVPYLESLADIPHPIAAIVVRVAFEGVGEPAHAAIAKLPRNHPPVVAIAWEENELAEARRLKCEVVLHAPHDITRLRETLTKLVGT
;
A
#
# COMPACT_ATOMS: atom_id res chain seq x y z
N MET A 1 -5.05 -13.27 15.59
CA MET A 1 -5.40 -12.83 14.23
C MET A 1 -4.22 -12.12 13.59
N PRO A 2 -3.88 -12.45 12.36
CA PRO A 2 -2.77 -11.77 11.69
C PRO A 2 -3.02 -10.27 11.56
N PRO A 3 -1.96 -9.45 11.57
CA PRO A 3 -2.11 -8.02 11.37
C PRO A 3 -2.74 -7.70 10.02
N VAL A 4 -3.54 -6.65 9.98
CA VAL A 4 -4.25 -6.22 8.76
C VAL A 4 -3.40 -5.23 7.99
N VAL A 5 -3.25 -5.47 6.69
CA VAL A 5 -2.58 -4.57 5.76
C VAL A 5 -3.63 -4.05 4.78
N LEU A 6 -3.79 -2.73 4.75
CA LEU A 6 -4.73 -2.09 3.84
C LEU A 6 -4.06 -1.86 2.49
N ILE A 7 -4.70 -2.32 1.43
CA ILE A 7 -4.23 -2.11 0.06
C ILE A 7 -5.14 -1.09 -0.61
N ILE A 8 -4.57 -0.02 -1.15
CA ILE A 8 -5.31 0.97 -1.91
C ILE A 8 -4.95 0.78 -3.39
N GLU A 9 -5.79 0.05 -4.11
CA GLU A 9 -5.56 -0.27 -5.51
C GLU A 9 -6.89 -0.57 -6.21
N SER A 10 -7.13 0.11 -7.31
CA SER A 10 -8.37 -0.03 -8.07
C SER A 10 -8.32 -1.11 -9.15
N ARG A 11 -7.13 -1.53 -9.56
CA ARG A 11 -6.99 -2.58 -10.59
C ARG A 11 -7.03 -3.95 -9.95
N LYS A 12 -8.02 -4.75 -10.34
CA LYS A 12 -8.23 -6.07 -9.72
C LYS A 12 -7.04 -7.00 -9.84
N GLU A 13 -6.37 -7.00 -10.99
CA GLU A 13 -5.23 -7.90 -11.22
C GLU A 13 -4.06 -7.54 -10.30
N VAL A 14 -3.80 -6.25 -10.14
CA VAL A 14 -2.72 -5.78 -9.27
C VAL A 14 -3.08 -6.05 -7.82
N ALA A 15 -4.32 -5.75 -7.44
CA ALA A 15 -4.78 -6.00 -6.08
C ALA A 15 -4.68 -7.47 -5.72
N ALA A 16 -5.08 -8.37 -6.63
CA ALA A 16 -5.01 -9.82 -6.38
C ALA A 16 -3.57 -10.27 -6.16
N ALA A 17 -2.62 -9.75 -6.94
CA ALA A 17 -1.21 -10.09 -6.78
C ALA A 17 -0.66 -9.61 -5.43
N LEU A 18 -1.03 -8.40 -5.02
CA LEU A 18 -0.62 -7.86 -3.73
C LEU A 18 -1.25 -8.63 -2.57
N GLU A 19 -2.54 -8.97 -2.69
CA GLU A 19 -3.24 -9.76 -1.67
C GLU A 19 -2.56 -11.11 -1.46
N ALA A 20 -2.22 -11.79 -2.56
CA ALA A 20 -1.55 -13.08 -2.47
C ALA A 20 -0.20 -12.96 -1.77
N ALA A 21 0.59 -11.95 -2.10
CA ALA A 21 1.88 -11.73 -1.47
C ALA A 21 1.75 -11.42 0.02
N ILE A 22 0.74 -10.64 0.39
CA ILE A 22 0.49 -10.27 1.78
C ILE A 22 0.01 -11.47 2.60
N GLU A 23 -0.90 -12.27 2.04
CA GLU A 23 -1.36 -13.49 2.70
C GLU A 23 -0.22 -14.49 2.91
N ALA A 24 0.64 -14.64 1.90
CA ALA A 24 1.79 -15.52 1.99
C ALA A 24 2.79 -15.07 3.06
N SER A 25 2.72 -13.82 3.47
CA SER A 25 3.58 -13.24 4.51
C SER A 25 2.94 -13.25 5.90
N ASN A 26 1.82 -13.94 6.05
CA ASN A 26 1.06 -14.05 7.32
C ASN A 26 0.43 -12.72 7.77
N PHE A 27 -0.01 -11.93 6.81
CA PHE A 27 -0.82 -10.75 7.08
C PHE A 27 -2.20 -10.93 6.46
N THR A 28 -3.16 -10.17 6.94
CA THR A 28 -4.53 -10.20 6.40
C THR A 28 -4.72 -8.99 5.49
N PRO A 29 -4.92 -9.17 4.17
CA PRO A 29 -5.13 -8.04 3.27
C PRO A 29 -6.58 -7.57 3.27
N ILE A 30 -6.77 -6.27 3.21
CA ILE A 30 -8.05 -5.63 2.94
C ILE A 30 -7.80 -4.66 1.80
N THR A 31 -8.54 -4.80 0.71
CA THR A 31 -8.34 -3.96 -0.47
C THR A 31 -9.52 -3.02 -0.67
N VAL A 32 -9.20 -1.75 -0.89
CA VAL A 32 -10.19 -0.74 -1.27
C VAL A 32 -9.71 -0.04 -2.55
N PRO A 33 -10.63 0.30 -3.47
CA PRO A 33 -10.23 1.02 -4.67
C PRO A 33 -9.85 2.47 -4.38
N TYR A 34 -10.47 3.05 -3.37
CA TYR A 34 -10.22 4.43 -2.93
C TYR A 34 -10.19 4.46 -1.41
N LEU A 35 -9.48 5.42 -0.87
CA LEU A 35 -9.50 5.64 0.57
C LEU A 35 -10.28 6.92 0.87
N GLU A 36 -11.45 6.77 1.48
CA GLU A 36 -12.22 7.92 1.95
C GLU A 36 -11.84 8.27 3.38
N SER A 37 -11.76 7.25 4.24
CA SER A 37 -11.36 7.46 5.63
C SER A 37 -10.90 6.13 6.22
N LEU A 38 -9.84 6.17 7.04
CA LEU A 38 -9.42 4.97 7.78
C LEU A 38 -10.49 4.55 8.78
N ALA A 39 -11.30 5.48 9.25
CA ALA A 39 -12.39 5.17 10.17
C ALA A 39 -13.44 4.24 9.58
N ASP A 40 -13.53 4.20 8.25
CA ASP A 40 -14.47 3.32 7.57
C ASP A 40 -13.99 1.87 7.51
N ILE A 41 -12.75 1.62 7.88
CA ILE A 41 -12.19 0.27 7.92
C ILE A 41 -12.43 -0.30 9.30
N PRO A 42 -13.16 -1.43 9.42
CA PRO A 42 -13.60 -1.93 10.72
C PRO A 42 -12.52 -2.64 11.54
N HIS A 43 -11.28 -2.62 11.10
CA HIS A 43 -10.17 -3.29 11.77
C HIS A 43 -9.00 -2.35 11.99
N PRO A 44 -8.20 -2.56 13.06
CA PRO A 44 -6.93 -1.84 13.19
C PRO A 44 -6.02 -2.16 12.03
N ILE A 45 -5.43 -1.14 11.43
CA ILE A 45 -4.56 -1.28 10.27
C ILE A 45 -3.10 -1.18 10.74
N ALA A 46 -2.31 -2.22 10.42
CA ALA A 46 -0.90 -2.27 10.80
C ALA A 46 0.00 -1.57 9.78
N ALA A 47 -0.36 -1.60 8.50
CA ALA A 47 0.40 -0.95 7.43
C ALA A 47 -0.52 -0.69 6.24
N ILE A 48 -0.09 0.25 5.40
CA ILE A 48 -0.84 0.62 4.19
C ILE A 48 0.06 0.40 2.99
N VAL A 49 -0.46 -0.29 1.97
CA VAL A 49 0.23 -0.48 0.69
C VAL A 49 -0.57 0.29 -0.35
N VAL A 50 0.07 1.22 -1.05
CA VAL A 50 -0.59 2.05 -2.05
C VAL A 50 0.20 2.03 -3.34
N ARG A 51 -0.49 1.83 -4.47
CA ARG A 51 0.15 1.92 -5.77
C ARG A 51 0.12 3.36 -6.24
N VAL A 52 1.29 3.85 -6.63
CA VAL A 52 1.39 5.19 -7.22
C VAL A 52 0.98 5.10 -8.68
N ALA A 53 0.01 5.90 -9.09
CA ALA A 53 -0.46 5.93 -10.46
C ALA A 53 -0.76 7.37 -10.85
N PHE A 54 -0.37 7.74 -12.07
CA PHE A 54 -0.65 9.07 -12.59
C PHE A 54 -1.89 9.11 -13.43
N GLU A 55 -2.14 8.06 -14.17
CA GLU A 55 -3.25 8.01 -15.10
C GLU A 55 -4.07 6.75 -14.90
N GLY A 56 -5.30 6.83 -15.35
CA GLY A 56 -6.16 5.67 -15.41
C GLY A 56 -7.13 5.58 -14.26
N VAL A 57 -7.35 4.37 -13.84
CA VAL A 57 -8.40 4.03 -12.91
C VAL A 57 -7.91 4.21 -11.48
N GLY A 58 -8.73 4.88 -10.69
CA GLY A 58 -8.49 4.97 -9.27
C GLY A 58 -7.94 6.30 -8.80
N GLU A 59 -7.75 6.40 -7.50
CA GLU A 59 -7.30 7.61 -6.86
C GLU A 59 -5.77 7.68 -6.91
N PRO A 60 -5.21 8.84 -7.28
CA PRO A 60 -3.76 9.01 -7.22
C PRO A 60 -3.25 8.81 -5.80
N ALA A 61 -2.07 8.21 -5.68
CA ALA A 61 -1.49 7.91 -4.38
C ALA A 61 -1.34 9.15 -3.49
N HIS A 62 -0.97 10.28 -4.08
CA HIS A 62 -0.80 11.50 -3.29
C HIS A 62 -2.12 11.97 -2.66
N ALA A 63 -3.24 11.78 -3.36
CA ALA A 63 -4.55 12.13 -2.81
C ALA A 63 -4.94 11.18 -1.68
N ALA A 64 -4.67 9.89 -1.84
CA ALA A 64 -4.95 8.91 -0.81
C ALA A 64 -4.14 9.20 0.45
N ILE A 65 -2.84 9.47 0.30
CA ILE A 65 -1.97 9.77 1.42
C ILE A 65 -2.37 11.06 2.13
N ALA A 66 -2.80 12.06 1.36
CA ALA A 66 -3.23 13.33 1.93
C ALA A 66 -4.46 13.20 2.83
N LYS A 67 -5.26 12.16 2.66
CA LYS A 67 -6.45 11.91 3.48
C LYS A 67 -6.14 11.18 4.78
N LEU A 68 -4.91 10.72 4.97
CA LEU A 68 -4.55 9.98 6.17
C LEU A 68 -4.43 10.90 7.38
N PRO A 69 -4.84 10.44 8.57
CA PRO A 69 -4.63 11.22 9.78
C PRO A 69 -3.14 11.32 10.09
N ARG A 70 -2.78 12.29 10.93
CA ARG A 70 -1.37 12.55 11.26
C ARG A 70 -0.63 11.32 11.80
N ASN A 71 -1.32 10.50 12.56
CA ASN A 71 -0.75 9.30 13.20
C ASN A 71 -1.13 8.02 12.46
N HIS A 72 -1.15 8.09 11.13
CA HIS A 72 -1.51 6.94 10.31
C HIS A 72 -0.46 5.82 10.41
N PRO A 73 -0.85 4.58 10.05
CA PRO A 73 0.11 3.48 9.96
C PRO A 73 1.18 3.75 8.89
N PRO A 74 2.32 3.04 8.94
CA PRO A 74 3.35 3.20 7.92
C PRO A 74 2.82 2.89 6.53
N VAL A 75 3.31 3.64 5.54
CA VAL A 75 2.87 3.54 4.14
C VAL A 75 4.00 2.99 3.28
N VAL A 76 3.69 1.94 2.52
CA VAL A 76 4.58 1.39 1.50
C VAL A 76 3.99 1.78 0.15
N ALA A 77 4.74 2.57 -0.62
CA ALA A 77 4.33 2.95 -1.97
C ALA A 77 4.93 1.98 -2.98
N ILE A 78 4.11 1.56 -3.94
CA ILE A 78 4.57 0.68 -5.02
C ILE A 78 4.47 1.42 -6.34
N ALA A 79 5.57 1.48 -7.06
CA ALA A 79 5.68 2.15 -8.35
C ALA A 79 6.12 1.15 -9.41
N TRP A 80 5.53 1.24 -10.60
CA TRP A 80 5.88 0.36 -11.72
C TRP A 80 6.77 1.04 -12.75
N GLU A 81 6.60 2.35 -12.94
CA GLU A 81 7.34 3.11 -13.93
C GLU A 81 8.20 4.18 -13.27
N GLU A 82 9.18 4.70 -14.02
CA GLU A 82 10.11 5.69 -13.50
C GLU A 82 9.41 6.96 -13.00
N ASN A 83 8.40 7.44 -13.73
CA ASN A 83 7.66 8.62 -13.31
C ASN A 83 6.86 8.37 -12.02
N GLU A 84 6.33 7.16 -11.86
CA GLU A 84 5.64 6.76 -10.64
C GLU A 84 6.62 6.68 -9.46
N LEU A 85 7.81 6.16 -9.72
CA LEU A 85 8.86 6.05 -8.70
C LEU A 85 9.29 7.44 -8.20
N ALA A 86 9.48 8.38 -9.12
CA ALA A 86 9.83 9.75 -8.76
C ALA A 86 8.74 10.40 -7.90
N GLU A 87 7.48 10.21 -8.28
CA GLU A 87 6.36 10.74 -7.50
C GLU A 87 6.26 10.09 -6.13
N ALA A 88 6.47 8.77 -6.05
CA ALA A 88 6.43 8.06 -4.78
C ALA A 88 7.46 8.61 -3.79
N ARG A 89 8.65 8.94 -4.27
CA ARG A 89 9.71 9.50 -3.43
C ARG A 89 9.35 10.87 -2.87
N ARG A 90 8.49 11.60 -3.56
CA ARG A 90 8.02 12.92 -3.12
C ARG A 90 6.93 12.84 -2.05
N LEU A 91 6.30 11.69 -1.92
CA LEU A 91 5.13 11.50 -1.03
C LEU A 91 5.51 11.19 0.42
N LYS A 92 6.77 11.15 0.74
CA LYS A 92 7.25 10.89 2.12
C LYS A 92 6.70 9.61 2.72
N CYS A 93 6.66 8.55 1.90
CA CYS A 93 6.29 7.23 2.39
C CYS A 93 7.46 6.61 3.13
N GLU A 94 7.20 5.70 4.06
CA GLU A 94 8.25 5.02 4.81
C GLU A 94 9.13 4.18 3.89
N VAL A 95 8.54 3.54 2.89
CA VAL A 95 9.27 2.72 1.93
C VAL A 95 8.67 2.90 0.55
N VAL A 96 9.52 2.92 -0.48
CA VAL A 96 9.08 2.90 -1.87
C VAL A 96 9.66 1.65 -2.53
N LEU A 97 8.80 0.83 -3.11
CA LEU A 97 9.20 -0.38 -3.83
C LEU A 97 8.95 -0.21 -5.32
N HIS A 98 9.90 -0.62 -6.14
CA HIS A 98 9.80 -0.59 -7.59
C HIS A 98 9.37 -1.97 -8.10
N ALA A 99 8.13 -2.09 -8.56
CA ALA A 99 7.63 -3.34 -9.11
C ALA A 99 8.08 -3.51 -10.56
N PRO A 100 8.20 -4.76 -11.05
CA PRO A 100 7.97 -5.99 -10.29
C PRO A 100 9.16 -6.45 -9.45
N HIS A 101 10.33 -5.84 -9.62
CA HIS A 101 11.58 -6.32 -9.00
C HIS A 101 11.51 -6.40 -7.48
N ASP A 102 10.95 -5.38 -6.86
CA ASP A 102 10.94 -5.26 -5.41
C ASP A 102 9.75 -5.91 -4.73
N ILE A 103 8.83 -6.52 -5.48
CA ILE A 103 7.66 -7.18 -4.88
C ILE A 103 8.08 -8.31 -3.95
N THR A 104 9.17 -9.00 -4.27
CA THR A 104 9.70 -10.06 -3.40
C THR A 104 10.16 -9.51 -2.05
N ARG A 105 10.43 -8.21 -1.97
CA ARG A 105 10.85 -7.55 -0.74
C ARG A 105 9.67 -7.08 0.10
N LEU A 106 8.46 -7.20 -0.41
CA LEU A 106 7.27 -6.71 0.31
C LEU A 106 7.11 -7.40 1.66
N ARG A 107 7.32 -8.72 1.70
CA ARG A 107 7.25 -9.48 2.96
C ARG A 107 8.22 -8.95 4.00
N GLU A 108 9.48 -8.79 3.61
CA GLU A 108 10.52 -8.30 4.51
C GLU A 108 10.21 -6.88 4.97
N THR A 109 9.77 -6.04 4.04
CA THR A 109 9.41 -4.66 4.33
C THR A 109 8.27 -4.58 5.35
N LEU A 110 7.20 -5.32 5.12
CA LEU A 110 6.05 -5.33 6.02
C LEU A 110 6.44 -5.88 7.39
N THR A 111 7.24 -6.92 7.43
CA THR A 111 7.70 -7.50 8.69
C THR A 111 8.47 -6.47 9.53
N LYS A 112 9.34 -5.71 8.89
CA LYS A 112 10.09 -4.66 9.58
C LYS A 112 9.18 -3.54 10.08
N LEU A 113 8.25 -3.09 9.24
CA LEU A 113 7.38 -1.97 9.60
C LEU A 113 6.37 -2.33 10.68
N VAL A 114 5.85 -3.54 10.63
CA VAL A 114 4.86 -3.99 11.61
C VAL A 114 5.51 -4.46 12.91
N GLY A 115 6.77 -4.83 12.87
CA GLY A 115 7.51 -5.22 14.06
C GLY A 115 7.26 -6.64 14.52
N THR A 116 6.91 -7.51 13.60
CA THR A 116 6.65 -8.94 13.92
C THR A 116 7.86 -9.81 13.64
#